data_7074c565fcc6a7a9ccaa010818182d8a
#
_entry.id   7074c565fcc6a7a9ccaa010818182d8a
#
_cell.length_a   1.000
_cell.length_b   1.000
_cell.length_c   1.000
_cell.angle_alpha   90.00
_cell.angle_beta   90.00
_cell.angle_gamma   90.00
#
_symmetry.space_group_name_H-M   'P 1'
#
loop_
_entity.id
_entity.type
_entity.pdbx_description
1 polymer ?
#
loop_
_entity_poly.entity_id
_entity_poly.type
_entity_poly.pdbx_seq_one_letter_code
_entity_poly.pdbx_strand_id
1 'polypeptide(L)'
;MPKAEISWKRVTEAGVKLQVNARRVSRDWRFSQRERRFDQWRAVPEPPIEDWLLLLDAVQRMITRRRLQPDDEIHLRRRIRERFPEAGI
;
A
#
# COMPACT_ATOMS: atom_id res chain seq x y z
N MET A 1 11.24 -5.59 16.08
CA MET A 1 11.20 -4.66 14.94
C MET A 1 9.83 -4.07 14.78
N PRO A 2 9.72 -2.76 14.63
CA PRO A 2 8.41 -2.17 14.37
C PRO A 2 7.90 -2.66 13.01
N LYS A 3 6.64 -3.04 12.99
CA LYS A 3 5.99 -3.42 11.75
C LYS A 3 5.67 -2.15 10.97
N ALA A 4 6.07 -2.11 9.70
CA ALA A 4 5.68 -1.02 8.84
C ALA A 4 4.20 -1.22 8.46
N GLU A 5 3.39 -0.24 8.78
CA GLU A 5 1.96 -0.26 8.51
C GLU A 5 1.53 1.14 8.10
N ILE A 6 0.84 1.23 6.98
CA ILE A 6 0.43 2.48 6.39
C ILE A 6 -1.05 2.39 6.04
N SER A 7 -1.80 3.43 6.38
CA SER A 7 -3.24 3.47 6.09
C SER A 7 -3.59 4.77 5.38
N TRP A 8 -4.60 4.71 4.53
CA TRP A 8 -5.14 5.88 3.85
C TRP A 8 -6.62 5.70 3.58
N LYS A 9 -7.25 6.77 3.14
CA LYS A 9 -8.65 6.75 2.73
C LYS A 9 -8.75 7.02 1.24
N ARG A 10 -9.66 6.32 0.58
CA ARG A 10 -9.89 6.46 -0.85
C ARG A 10 -11.38 6.43 -1.14
N VAL A 11 -11.81 7.19 -2.14
CA VAL A 11 -13.20 7.17 -2.60
C VAL A 11 -13.24 6.43 -3.94
N THR A 12 -14.14 5.43 -4.04
CA THR A 12 -14.32 4.69 -5.28
C THR A 12 -15.12 5.51 -6.30
N GLU A 13 -15.17 5.02 -7.55
CA GLU A 13 -15.98 5.65 -8.59
C GLU A 13 -17.46 5.73 -8.22
N ALA A 14 -17.93 4.76 -7.44
CA ALA A 14 -19.31 4.74 -6.94
C ALA A 14 -19.55 5.68 -5.77
N GLY A 15 -18.53 6.43 -5.33
CA GLY A 15 -18.66 7.34 -4.20
C GLY A 15 -18.52 6.68 -2.82
N VAL A 16 -18.11 5.43 -2.79
CA VAL A 16 -17.93 4.71 -1.52
C VAL A 16 -16.58 5.08 -0.93
N LYS A 17 -16.58 5.48 0.36
CA LYS A 17 -15.35 5.78 1.09
C LYS A 17 -14.75 4.49 1.64
N LEU A 18 -13.50 4.23 1.28
CA LEU A 18 -12.76 3.07 1.76
C LEU A 18 -11.61 3.50 2.66
N GLN A 19 -11.39 2.74 3.72
CA GLN A 19 -10.13 2.77 4.46
C GLN A 19 -9.27 1.64 3.93
N VAL A 20 -8.03 1.96 3.55
CA VAL A 20 -7.09 0.99 3.02
C VAL A 20 -5.91 0.90 3.98
N ASN A 21 -5.46 -0.31 4.24
CA ASN A 21 -4.31 -0.57 5.10
C ASN A 21 -3.32 -1.44 4.35
N ALA A 22 -2.05 -1.07 4.39
CA ALA A 22 -0.96 -1.87 3.84
C ALA A 22 0.01 -2.20 4.97
N ARG A 23 0.28 -3.48 5.16
CA ARG A 23 1.20 -3.96 6.18
C ARG A 23 2.33 -4.73 5.53
N ARG A 24 3.57 -4.41 5.91
CA ARG A 24 4.74 -5.12 5.39
C ARG A 24 4.88 -6.46 6.11
N VAL A 25 4.98 -7.52 5.30
CA VAL A 25 5.28 -8.87 5.77
C VAL A 25 6.50 -9.34 5.01
N SER A 26 7.64 -9.45 5.69
CA SER A 26 8.92 -9.72 5.04
C SER A 26 9.25 -8.61 4.02
N ARG A 27 9.41 -8.92 2.74
CA ARG A 27 9.68 -7.94 1.68
C ARG A 27 8.44 -7.62 0.85
N ASP A 28 7.28 -8.10 1.29
CA ASP A 28 6.03 -7.93 0.56
C ASP A 28 5.07 -7.09 1.38
N TRP A 29 3.99 -6.67 0.75
CA TRP A 29 2.95 -5.88 1.39
C TRP A 29 1.61 -6.59 1.29
N ARG A 30 0.86 -6.58 2.39
CA ARG A 30 -0.47 -7.14 2.48
C ARG A 30 -1.47 -6.01 2.60
N PHE A 31 -2.43 -5.97 1.68
CA PHE A 31 -3.45 -4.94 1.65
C PHE A 31 -4.74 -5.46 2.25
N SER A 32 -5.43 -4.58 2.99
CA SER A 32 -6.75 -4.83 3.54
C SER A 32 -7.59 -3.57 3.37
N GLN A 33 -8.89 -3.73 3.35
CA GLN A 33 -9.79 -2.58 3.23
C GLN A 33 -11.05 -2.79 4.05
N ARG A 34 -11.72 -1.69 4.38
CA ARG A 34 -13.04 -1.68 5.00
C ARG A 34 -13.74 -0.37 4.65
N GLU A 35 -15.07 -0.39 4.66
CA GLU A 35 -15.87 0.79 4.36
C GLU A 35 -16.09 1.65 5.60
N ARG A 36 -16.41 1.03 6.74
CA ARG A 36 -16.74 1.71 7.98
C ARG A 36 -15.73 1.38 9.06
N ARG A 37 -15.55 2.33 9.95
CA ARG A 37 -14.61 2.20 11.07
C ARG A 37 -14.83 0.93 11.90
N PHE A 38 -16.07 0.45 11.99
CA PHE A 38 -16.41 -0.72 12.78
C PHE A 38 -16.42 -2.01 11.99
N ASP A 39 -16.25 -1.95 10.67
CA ASP A 39 -16.21 -3.14 9.85
C ASP A 39 -14.90 -3.87 10.06
N GLN A 40 -14.93 -5.18 9.86
CA GLN A 40 -13.72 -5.97 9.86
C GLN A 40 -12.90 -5.66 8.59
N TRP A 41 -11.59 -5.66 8.76
CA TRP A 41 -10.68 -5.53 7.63
C TRP A 41 -10.80 -6.77 6.73
N ARG A 42 -10.92 -6.54 5.43
CA ARG A 42 -10.96 -7.61 4.43
C ARG A 42 -9.68 -7.61 3.64
N ALA A 43 -9.06 -8.77 3.50
CA ALA A 43 -7.86 -8.90 2.69
C ALA A 43 -8.16 -8.59 1.22
N VAL A 44 -7.24 -7.87 0.56
CA VAL A 44 -7.33 -7.53 -0.85
C VAL A 44 -6.15 -8.19 -1.56
N PRO A 45 -6.37 -9.39 -2.16
CA PRO A 45 -5.26 -10.11 -2.81
C PRO A 45 -4.70 -9.40 -4.03
N GLU A 46 -5.54 -8.65 -4.74
CA GLU A 46 -5.15 -7.94 -5.96
C GLU A 46 -5.54 -6.46 -5.86
N PRO A 47 -4.77 -5.66 -5.09
CA PRO A 47 -5.07 -4.24 -4.97
C PRO A 47 -4.97 -3.52 -6.32
N PRO A 48 -5.81 -2.50 -6.56
CA PRO A 48 -5.69 -1.71 -7.77
C PRO A 48 -4.39 -0.91 -7.78
N ILE A 49 -3.94 -0.52 -8.97
CA ILE A 49 -2.68 0.21 -9.09
C ILE A 49 -2.68 1.51 -8.29
N GLU A 50 -3.83 2.17 -8.17
CA GLU A 50 -3.91 3.41 -7.38
C GLU A 50 -3.42 3.21 -5.95
N ASP A 51 -3.79 2.08 -5.34
CA ASP A 51 -3.38 1.80 -3.96
C ASP A 51 -1.88 1.50 -3.89
N TRP A 52 -1.33 0.80 -4.90
CA TRP A 52 0.10 0.57 -4.97
C TRP A 52 0.88 1.88 -5.10
N LEU A 53 0.38 2.82 -5.90
CA LEU A 53 1.04 4.11 -6.09
C LEU A 53 0.96 4.97 -4.82
N LEU A 54 -0.16 4.94 -4.12
CA LEU A 54 -0.28 5.62 -2.83
C LEU A 54 0.67 5.03 -1.80
N LEU A 55 0.83 3.71 -1.80
CA LEU A 55 1.78 3.04 -0.92
C LEU A 55 3.21 3.46 -1.25
N LEU A 56 3.57 3.51 -2.54
CA LEU A 56 4.90 3.93 -2.96
C LEU A 56 5.22 5.34 -2.49
N ASP A 57 4.28 6.27 -2.66
CA ASP A 57 4.44 7.64 -2.19
C ASP A 57 4.66 7.68 -0.67
N ALA A 58 3.89 6.92 0.08
CA ALA A 58 4.02 6.87 1.53
C ALA A 58 5.38 6.26 1.95
N VAL A 59 5.83 5.21 1.26
CA VAL A 59 7.14 4.60 1.53
C VAL A 59 8.26 5.61 1.29
N GLN A 60 8.19 6.37 0.20
CA GLN A 60 9.18 7.41 -0.09
C GLN A 60 9.25 8.45 1.03
N ARG A 61 8.11 8.88 1.56
CA ARG A 61 8.08 9.81 2.69
C ARG A 61 8.67 9.20 3.95
N MET A 62 8.42 7.91 4.19
CA MET A 62 8.96 7.22 5.37
C MET A 62 10.47 7.04 5.27
N ILE A 63 11.01 6.83 4.07
CA ILE A 63 12.45 6.78 3.84
C ILE A 63 13.08 8.14 4.18
N THR A 64 12.48 9.23 3.70
CA THR A 64 12.92 10.58 4.00
C THR A 64 12.97 10.84 5.51
N ARG A 65 12.01 10.28 6.25
CA ARG A 65 11.95 10.38 7.71
C ARG A 65 12.79 9.32 8.44
N ARG A 66 13.57 8.53 7.70
CA ARG A 66 14.43 7.46 8.21
C ARG A 66 13.69 6.37 8.96
N ARG A 67 12.42 6.16 8.62
CA ARG A 67 11.62 5.07 9.18
C ARG A 67 11.70 3.79 8.37
N LEU A 68 12.02 3.90 7.08
CA LEU A 68 12.26 2.78 6.19
C LEU A 68 13.58 3.00 5.48
N GLN A 69 14.09 1.94 4.88
CA GLN A 69 15.37 1.96 4.16
C GLN A 69 15.13 2.16 2.66
N PRO A 70 16.13 2.73 1.92
CA PRO A 70 16.00 2.85 0.46
C PRO A 70 15.72 1.53 -0.24
N ASP A 71 16.20 0.40 0.28
CA ASP A 71 15.92 -0.92 -0.27
C ASP A 71 14.43 -1.25 -0.23
N ASP A 72 13.68 -0.72 0.72
CA ASP A 72 12.24 -0.96 0.79
C ASP A 72 11.53 -0.40 -0.43
N GLU A 73 11.96 0.75 -0.93
CA GLU A 73 11.40 1.32 -2.16
C GLU A 73 11.76 0.46 -3.38
N ILE A 74 13.01 -0.02 -3.44
CA ILE A 74 13.45 -0.87 -4.55
C ILE A 74 12.62 -2.14 -4.63
N HIS A 75 12.39 -2.80 -3.50
CA HIS A 75 11.58 -4.00 -3.43
C HIS A 75 10.12 -3.72 -3.82
N LEU A 76 9.57 -2.61 -3.35
CA LEU A 76 8.20 -2.23 -3.66
C LEU A 76 8.02 -1.93 -5.16
N ARG A 77 8.94 -1.16 -5.75
CA ARG A 77 8.91 -0.88 -7.18
C ARG A 77 8.97 -2.14 -8.01
N ARG A 78 9.81 -3.10 -7.60
CA ARG A 78 9.89 -4.40 -8.29
C ARG A 78 8.56 -5.13 -8.24
N ARG A 79 7.89 -5.14 -7.08
CA ARG A 79 6.59 -5.78 -6.93
C ARG A 79 5.54 -5.12 -7.82
N ILE A 80 5.53 -3.80 -7.89
CA ILE A 80 4.59 -3.08 -8.75
C ILE A 80 4.86 -3.41 -10.22
N ARG A 81 6.12 -3.45 -10.65
CA ARG A 81 6.45 -3.81 -12.04
C ARG A 81 6.02 -5.22 -12.40
N GLU A 82 6.15 -6.16 -11.46
CA GLU A 82 5.70 -7.54 -11.69
C GLU A 82 4.20 -7.63 -11.92
N ARG A 83 3.42 -6.84 -11.21
CA ARG A 83 1.96 -6.85 -11.31
C ARG A 83 1.43 -5.93 -12.41
N PHE A 84 2.12 -4.84 -12.67
CA PHE A 84 1.69 -3.81 -13.63
C PHE A 84 2.88 -3.40 -14.50
N PRO A 85 3.28 -4.28 -15.44
CA PRO A 85 4.46 -3.98 -16.27
C PRO A 85 4.34 -2.69 -17.08
N GLU A 86 3.11 -2.26 -17.37
CA GLU A 86 2.84 -1.07 -18.17
C GLU A 86 2.84 0.23 -17.37
N ALA A 87 3.01 0.15 -16.06
CA ALA A 87 2.95 1.34 -15.21
C ALA A 87 4.18 2.23 -15.32
N GLY A 88 5.27 1.76 -15.90
CA GLY A 88 6.47 2.56 -16.09
C GLY A 88 7.26 2.86 -14.81
N ILE A 89 7.16 2.01 -13.82
CA ILE A 89 7.81 2.19 -12.51
C ILE A 89 9.14 1.46 -12.39
#